data_d9a3f16acbce2e47c1e19c58e59441cc
#
_entry.id   d9a3f16acbce2e47c1e19c58e59441cc
#
_cell.length_a   1.000
_cell.length_b   1.000
_cell.length_c   1.000
_cell.angle_alpha   90.00
_cell.angle_beta   90.00
_cell.angle_gamma   90.00
#
_symmetry.space_group_name_H-M   'P 1'
#
loop_
_entity.id
_entity.type
_entity.pdbx_description
1 polymer ?
#
loop_
_entity_poly.entity_id
_entity_poly.type
_entity_poly.pdbx_seq_one_letter_code
_entity_poly.pdbx_strand_id
1 'polypeptide(L)' 'MRLSECIKGQTLIIKNNNIQDLKLKKYTMDIGLINNTLLKIIKSSNPIILKCRNCNLCISKDIAYDIICEAI' A
#
# COMPACT_ATOMS: atom_id res chain seq x y z
N MET A 1 -11.35 -0.41 -0.59
CA MET A 1 -10.90 0.81 0.11
C MET A 1 -9.58 1.31 -0.44
N ARG A 2 -9.25 2.53 -0.22
CA ARG A 2 -7.93 3.07 -0.57
C ARG A 2 -6.92 2.72 0.52
N LEU A 3 -5.69 2.46 0.14
CA LEU A 3 -4.63 2.18 1.13
C LEU A 3 -4.47 3.34 2.13
N SER A 4 -4.73 4.58 1.70
CA SER A 4 -4.67 5.76 2.57
C SER A 4 -5.68 5.72 3.73
N GLU A 5 -6.71 4.89 3.63
CA GLU A 5 -7.76 4.74 4.64
C GLU A 5 -7.49 3.59 5.61
N CYS A 6 -6.29 3.02 5.60
CA CYS A 6 -5.95 1.87 6.42
C CYS A 6 -5.96 2.19 7.91
N ILE A 7 -6.08 1.12 8.71
CA ILE A 7 -6.08 1.17 10.17
C ILE A 7 -4.93 0.30 10.68
N LYS A 8 -4.26 0.75 11.73
CA LYS A 8 -3.18 0.00 12.38
C LYS A 8 -3.62 -1.43 12.72
N GLY A 9 -2.79 -2.39 12.39
CA GLY A 9 -3.03 -3.82 12.66
C GLY A 9 -3.85 -4.53 11.61
N GLN A 10 -4.38 -3.80 10.63
CA GLN A 10 -5.20 -4.36 9.57
C GLN A 10 -4.36 -5.16 8.59
N THR A 11 -4.89 -6.29 8.12
CA THR A 11 -4.31 -7.04 6.99
C THR A 11 -5.11 -6.73 5.75
N LEU A 12 -4.42 -6.32 4.69
CA LEU A 12 -5.04 -5.90 3.44
C LEU A 12 -4.47 -6.71 2.27
N ILE A 13 -5.26 -6.85 1.22
CA ILE A 13 -4.77 -7.37 -0.06
C ILE A 13 -4.91 -6.28 -1.13
N ILE A 14 -3.87 -6.08 -1.93
CA ILE A 14 -3.90 -5.09 -3.00
C ILE A 14 -4.76 -5.63 -4.14
N LYS A 15 -5.70 -4.81 -4.60
CA LYS A 15 -6.60 -5.16 -5.72
C LYS A 15 -6.23 -4.42 -7.00
N ASN A 16 -5.83 -3.15 -6.88
CA ASN A 16 -5.50 -2.36 -8.05
C ASN A 16 -4.57 -1.21 -7.69
N ASN A 17 -3.70 -0.86 -8.62
CA ASN A 17 -2.81 0.29 -8.50
C ASN A 17 -3.22 1.30 -9.58
N ASN A 18 -3.89 2.37 -9.18
CA ASN A 18 -4.43 3.40 -10.07
C ASN A 18 -3.52 4.63 -10.18
N ILE A 19 -2.26 4.53 -9.78
CA ILE A 19 -1.32 5.64 -9.87
C ILE A 19 -1.14 6.03 -11.33
N GLN A 20 -1.34 7.30 -11.65
CA GLN A 20 -1.27 7.81 -13.03
C GLN A 20 0.16 8.10 -13.47
N ASP A 21 1.01 8.57 -12.56
CA ASP A 21 2.42 8.81 -12.86
C ASP A 21 3.12 7.47 -13.09
N LEU A 22 3.62 7.25 -14.31
CA LEU A 22 4.20 5.96 -14.70
C LEU A 22 5.47 5.63 -13.91
N LYS A 23 6.29 6.62 -13.60
CA LYS A 23 7.52 6.39 -12.81
C LYS A 23 7.17 5.99 -11.38
N LEU A 24 6.20 6.68 -10.79
CA LEU A 24 5.74 6.39 -9.44
C LEU A 24 5.04 5.04 -9.38
N LYS A 25 4.21 4.72 -10.37
CA LYS A 25 3.56 3.42 -10.46
C LYS A 25 4.58 2.29 -10.55
N LYS A 26 5.60 2.46 -11.40
CA LYS A 26 6.68 1.48 -11.52
C LYS A 26 7.42 1.31 -10.21
N TYR A 27 7.73 2.40 -9.52
CA TYR A 27 8.41 2.37 -8.23
C TYR A 27 7.60 1.55 -7.21
N THR A 28 6.31 1.81 -7.08
CA THR A 28 5.47 1.08 -6.12
C THR A 28 5.37 -0.40 -6.47
N MET A 29 5.31 -0.74 -7.75
CA MET A 29 5.29 -2.14 -8.20
C MET A 29 6.63 -2.83 -7.93
N ASP A 30 7.75 -2.13 -8.15
CA ASP A 30 9.09 -2.69 -7.94
C ASP A 30 9.36 -3.01 -6.47
N ILE A 31 8.81 -2.23 -5.54
CA ILE A 31 8.95 -2.50 -4.10
C ILE A 31 7.96 -3.56 -3.59
N GLY A 32 7.12 -4.10 -4.45
CA GLY A 32 6.24 -5.23 -4.13
C GLY A 32 4.76 -4.90 -3.98
N LEU A 33 4.34 -3.65 -4.22
CA LEU A 33 2.92 -3.25 -4.10
C LEU A 33 2.16 -3.60 -5.37
N ILE A 34 2.06 -4.87 -5.67
CA ILE A 34 1.37 -5.40 -6.86
C ILE A 34 0.06 -6.07 -6.46
N ASN A 35 -0.80 -6.30 -7.45
CA ASN A 35 -2.10 -6.94 -7.24
C ASN A 35 -1.95 -8.30 -6.56
N ASN A 36 -2.87 -8.59 -5.65
CA ASN A 36 -2.95 -9.82 -4.86
C ASN A 36 -1.84 -9.97 -3.81
N THR A 37 -1.08 -8.93 -3.52
CA THR A 37 -0.08 -8.95 -2.45
C THR A 37 -0.74 -8.62 -1.12
N LEU A 38 -0.39 -9.40 -0.09
CA LEU A 38 -0.86 -9.16 1.28
C LEU A 38 0.03 -8.14 1.98
N LEU A 39 -0.60 -7.22 2.69
CA LEU A 39 0.07 -6.18 3.48
C LEU A 39 -0.44 -6.24 4.91
N LYS A 40 0.44 -5.94 5.86
CA LYS A 40 0.03 -5.69 7.25
C LYS A 40 0.36 -4.25 7.61
N ILE A 41 -0.62 -3.51 8.13
CA ILE A 41 -0.43 -2.13 8.52
C ILE A 41 0.16 -2.07 9.92
N ILE A 42 1.37 -1.54 10.01
CA ILE A 42 2.08 -1.38 11.28
C ILE A 42 1.71 -0.03 11.91
N LYS A 43 1.63 1.01 11.09
CA LYS A 43 1.28 2.35 11.56
C LYS A 43 0.53 3.10 10.47
N SER A 44 -0.61 3.70 10.82
CA SER A 44 -1.47 4.40 9.86
C SER A 44 -1.24 5.91 9.83
N SER A 45 -0.05 6.34 10.20
CA SER A 45 0.36 7.76 10.12
C SER A 45 0.72 8.15 8.69
N ASN A 46 1.25 9.35 8.51
CA ASN A 46 1.80 9.80 7.23
C ASN A 46 3.32 10.05 7.43
N PRO A 47 4.22 9.21 6.89
CA PRO A 47 3.92 8.09 5.99
C PRO A 47 3.30 6.88 6.71
N ILE A 48 2.57 6.08 5.94
CA ILE A 48 2.07 4.79 6.40
C ILE A 48 3.25 3.83 6.48
N ILE A 49 3.34 3.09 7.58
CA ILE A 49 4.33 2.02 7.72
C ILE A 49 3.60 0.69 7.59
N LEU A 50 4.04 -0.13 6.65
CA LEU A 50 3.42 -1.42 6.39
C LEU A 50 4.49 -2.49 6.21
N LYS A 51 4.09 -3.74 6.40
CA LYS A 51 4.93 -4.89 6.15
C LYS A 51 4.43 -5.64 4.94
N CYS A 52 5.34 -5.88 3.99
CA CYS A 52 5.07 -6.59 2.76
C CYS A 52 6.24 -7.54 2.49
N ARG A 53 5.95 -8.84 2.37
CA ARG A 53 6.97 -9.85 2.06
C ARG A 53 8.19 -9.80 3.00
N ASN A 54 7.94 -9.67 4.30
CA ASN A 54 8.96 -9.56 5.34
C ASN A 54 9.83 -8.29 5.26
N CYS A 55 9.41 -7.30 4.49
CA CYS A 55 10.07 -6.00 4.42
C CYS A 55 9.13 -4.92 4.93
N ASN A 56 9.66 -3.98 5.71
CA ASN A 56 8.91 -2.81 6.14
C ASN A 56 9.06 -1.72 5.10
N LEU A 57 7.93 -1.12 4.72
CA LEU A 57 7.87 -0.05 3.72
C LEU A 57 7.21 1.17 4.33
N CYS A 58 7.65 2.35 3.87
CA CYS A 58 7.03 3.63 4.22
C CYS A 58 6.43 4.23 2.96
N ILE A 59 5.13 4.48 2.98
CA ILE A 59 4.39 5.01 1.82
C ILE A 59 3.64 6.25 2.26
N SER A 60 3.82 7.37 1.54
CA SER A 60 3.06 8.58 1.83
C SER A 60 1.57 8.34 1.57
N LYS A 61 0.71 9.05 2.28
CA LYS A 61 -0.74 8.92 2.07
C LYS A 61 -1.15 9.39 0.68
N ASP A 62 -0.43 10.33 0.08
CA ASP A 62 -0.71 10.78 -1.27
C ASP A 62 -0.55 9.66 -2.28
N ILE A 63 0.52 8.86 -2.14
CA ILE A 63 0.75 7.70 -2.99
C ILE A 63 -0.28 6.61 -2.69
N ALA A 64 -0.56 6.36 -1.42
CA ALA A 64 -1.50 5.33 -0.97
C ALA A 64 -2.93 5.61 -1.42
N TYR A 65 -3.27 6.86 -1.68
CA TYR A 65 -4.61 7.26 -2.11
C TYR A 65 -5.06 6.55 -3.39
N ASP A 66 -4.13 6.28 -4.30
CA ASP A 66 -4.42 5.65 -5.59
C ASP A 66 -4.22 4.13 -5.60
N ILE A 67 -3.93 3.54 -4.46
CA ILE A 67 -3.80 2.09 -4.33
C ILE A 67 -5.06 1.54 -3.68
N ILE A 68 -5.76 0.65 -4.38
CA ILE A 68 -7.03 0.08 -3.94
C ILE A 68 -6.76 -1.27 -3.28
N CYS A 69 -7.31 -1.46 -2.09
CA CYS A 69 -7.13 -2.66 -1.28
C CYS A 69 -8.46 -3.18 -0.75
N GLU A 70 -8.46 -4.43 -0.28
CA GLU A 70 -9.56 -4.99 0.49
C GLU A 70 -9.03 -5.50 1.82
N ALA A 71 -9.80 -5.31 2.87
CA ALA A 71 -9.50 -5.90 4.18
C ALA A 71 -9.77 -7.40 4.16
N ILE A 72 -8.93 -8.15 4.83
CA ILE A 72 -9.08 -9.59 4.98
C ILE A 72 -9.60 -9.93 6.38
#